data_b9e585150bbaef09c7b75773e8a95ba4
#
_entry.id   b9e585150bbaef09c7b75773e8a95ba4
#
_cell.length_a   1.000
_cell.length_b   1.000
_cell.length_c   1.000
_cell.angle_alpha   90.00
_cell.angle_beta   90.00
_cell.angle_gamma   90.00
#
_symmetry.space_group_name_H-M   'P 1'
#
loop_
_entity.id
_entity.type
_entity.pdbx_description
1 polymer ?
#
loop_
_entity_poly.entity_id
_entity_poly.type
_entity_poly.pdbx_seq_one_letter_code
_entity_poly.pdbx_strand_id
1 'polypeptide(L)'
;MAAFRRIASCGARRLQLAMPSKSMSVSSVRPFSHSVFRRASEASTDRTTIQPVSNDFADPFGVKHIEGPDGRTYEKSAEGTVEERKIRHYTVNFGPQHPAAHGVLRLILELSGEEIVRADPHVGLLHRGTEKLIEYKTYLQALPYFDRLDYVSMMTNEQCFSLAVEKLLNVEIPERAKFIRTLFGEITRILNHLMSVLSHAMDVGALTPFLWGFEEREKLMSLGDHRADHHPSLQEFYERVSGARLHAAYVRPGGVHQDIPVGLLDDIYQWATQFGDRIDETEEMLTDNRIWINRLQGVGVVTAAEALNLSFTGVMLRGSGVPWDIRKSQPYDAYDQVEFDVPVGVNGDCYDRYLCRMEEFRQSLRIIHQCLNKMPAGPVRVEDYKVSPPPRAAMKENMEALIHHFLLYTKGYSVPPGETYSAIEAPKGEMGVYVVSDGSERPYRCHIRAPGFAHLGGFDHISRGHLLADAVAVIGTMDLVFGKYSNHPNKTEISC
;
A
#
# COMPACT_ATOMS: atom_id res chain seq x y z
N MET A 1 41.05 -0.28 -4.43
CA MET A 1 40.91 -1.60 -3.76
C MET A 1 40.63 -1.53 -2.24
N ALA A 2 40.49 -0.37 -1.64
CA ALA A 2 40.20 -0.23 -0.20
C ALA A 2 38.72 0.09 0.09
N ALA A 3 37.93 0.51 -0.89
CA ALA A 3 36.50 0.85 -0.72
C ALA A 3 35.56 -0.38 -0.81
N PHE A 4 36.00 -1.48 -1.41
CA PHE A 4 35.20 -2.71 -1.57
C PHE A 4 35.13 -3.60 -0.32
N ARG A 5 35.89 -3.31 0.74
CA ARG A 5 35.89 -4.13 1.96
C ARG A 5 34.93 -3.66 3.05
N ARG A 6 34.25 -2.50 2.91
CA ARG A 6 33.26 -2.03 3.89
C ARG A 6 31.82 -2.46 3.60
N ILE A 7 31.52 -2.87 2.39
CA ILE A 7 30.16 -3.30 2.00
C ILE A 7 29.89 -4.78 2.34
N ALA A 8 30.92 -5.57 2.58
CA ALA A 8 30.79 -7.00 2.88
C ALA A 8 30.53 -7.34 4.36
N SER A 9 30.43 -6.37 5.27
CA SER A 9 30.20 -6.61 6.72
C SER A 9 28.82 -6.22 7.22
N CYS A 10 27.91 -5.76 6.37
CA CYS A 10 26.51 -5.55 6.72
C CYS A 10 25.67 -6.77 6.34
N GLY A 11 26.17 -7.95 6.73
CA GLY A 11 25.47 -9.21 6.59
C GLY A 11 24.34 -9.31 7.61
N ALA A 12 23.18 -9.65 7.11
CA ALA A 12 22.07 -10.30 7.81
C ALA A 12 21.84 -9.83 9.26
N ARG A 13 21.34 -8.62 9.46
CA ARG A 13 20.58 -8.33 10.67
C ARG A 13 19.22 -8.96 10.55
N ARG A 14 19.10 -10.20 11.04
CA ARG A 14 17.81 -10.64 11.59
C ARG A 14 17.44 -9.59 12.62
N LEU A 15 16.26 -9.01 12.50
CA LEU A 15 15.63 -8.27 13.59
C LEU A 15 15.32 -9.24 14.74
N GLN A 16 16.36 -9.73 15.39
CA GLN A 16 16.29 -10.26 16.73
C GLN A 16 16.62 -9.08 17.63
N LEU A 17 15.62 -8.40 18.11
CA LEU A 17 15.72 -7.53 19.29
C LEU A 17 16.15 -8.42 20.47
N ALA A 18 17.46 -8.68 20.57
CA ALA A 18 18.06 -9.24 21.76
C ALA A 18 17.98 -8.18 22.85
N MET A 19 17.10 -8.38 23.79
CA MET A 19 17.11 -7.62 25.04
C MET A 19 18.49 -7.74 25.71
N PRO A 20 19.16 -6.65 26.08
CA PRO A 20 20.39 -6.74 26.83
C PRO A 20 20.08 -7.24 28.26
N SER A 21 20.60 -8.40 28.60
CA SER A 21 20.65 -8.88 29.97
C SER A 21 21.62 -8.04 30.76
N LYS A 22 21.14 -6.97 31.39
CA LYS A 22 21.80 -6.34 32.54
C LYS A 22 20.75 -6.14 33.63
N SER A 23 20.90 -6.94 34.65
CA SER A 23 20.25 -6.77 35.94
C SER A 23 20.54 -5.38 36.52
N MET A 24 19.59 -4.47 36.41
CA MET A 24 19.51 -3.29 37.23
C MET A 24 18.21 -3.36 38.01
N SER A 25 18.36 -3.43 39.34
CA SER A 25 17.27 -3.29 40.28
C SER A 25 16.65 -1.90 40.14
N VAL A 26 15.49 -1.83 39.49
CA VAL A 26 14.67 -0.62 39.45
C VAL A 26 13.48 -0.85 40.37
N SER A 27 13.54 -0.14 41.49
CA SER A 27 12.42 0.01 42.41
C SER A 27 11.27 0.77 41.73
N SER A 28 10.08 0.14 41.79
CA SER A 28 8.76 0.75 41.74
C SER A 28 8.45 1.72 40.56
N VAL A 29 8.32 1.18 39.38
CA VAL A 29 7.35 1.70 38.41
C VAL A 29 6.40 0.56 38.06
N ARG A 30 5.14 0.68 38.47
CA ARG A 30 4.11 -0.32 38.14
C ARG A 30 3.84 -0.28 36.63
N PRO A 31 4.00 -1.38 35.89
CA PRO A 31 3.61 -1.40 34.51
C PRO A 31 2.07 -1.38 34.41
N PHE A 32 1.55 -0.35 33.79
CA PHE A 32 0.11 -0.14 33.57
C PHE A 32 -0.56 -1.25 32.74
N SER A 33 0.22 -2.04 31.99
CA SER A 33 -0.30 -3.04 31.03
C SER A 33 -0.75 -4.36 31.65
N HIS A 34 -0.23 -4.77 32.80
CA HIS A 34 -0.57 -6.08 33.36
C HIS A 34 -1.90 -6.14 34.13
N SER A 35 -2.42 -5.02 34.59
CA SER A 35 -3.71 -5.00 35.31
C SER A 35 -4.92 -5.05 34.39
N VAL A 36 -4.81 -4.61 33.16
CA VAL A 36 -5.91 -4.58 32.18
C VAL A 36 -6.14 -5.99 31.62
N PHE A 37 -5.08 -6.74 31.27
CA PHE A 37 -5.21 -8.11 30.75
C PHE A 37 -5.70 -9.13 31.79
N ARG A 38 -5.39 -8.99 33.07
CA ARG A 38 -5.91 -9.90 34.12
C ARG A 38 -7.41 -9.71 34.37
N ARG A 39 -7.93 -8.49 34.21
CA ARG A 39 -9.38 -8.24 34.40
C ARG A 39 -10.24 -8.84 33.28
N ALA A 40 -9.74 -8.86 32.06
CA ALA A 40 -10.48 -9.44 30.92
C ALA A 40 -10.59 -10.98 30.99
N SER A 41 -9.61 -11.67 31.58
CA SER A 41 -9.64 -13.15 31.71
C SER A 41 -10.50 -13.65 32.88
N GLU A 42 -10.71 -12.84 33.92
CA GLU A 42 -11.52 -13.22 35.08
C GLU A 42 -13.02 -12.94 34.90
N ALA A 43 -13.40 -12.07 33.95
CA ALA A 43 -14.81 -11.72 33.72
C ALA A 43 -15.60 -12.74 32.88
N SER A 44 -14.98 -13.86 32.45
CA SER A 44 -15.61 -14.79 31.49
C SER A 44 -16.53 -15.86 32.11
N THR A 45 -16.67 -15.93 33.43
CA THR A 45 -17.35 -17.04 34.09
C THR A 45 -18.79 -16.80 34.52
N ASP A 46 -19.32 -15.58 34.41
CA ASP A 46 -20.71 -15.33 34.84
C ASP A 46 -21.58 -14.84 33.64
N ARG A 47 -21.96 -15.84 32.82
CA ARG A 47 -22.80 -15.61 31.63
C ARG A 47 -24.31 -15.69 31.87
N THR A 48 -24.75 -15.65 33.08
CA THR A 48 -26.15 -16.01 33.35
C THR A 48 -27.02 -14.86 33.78
N THR A 49 -27.27 -13.84 33.17
CA THR A 49 -28.57 -13.13 33.36
C THR A 49 -28.72 -11.71 32.85
N ILE A 50 -27.70 -11.11 32.22
CA ILE A 50 -27.84 -9.73 31.78
C ILE A 50 -27.44 -9.62 30.32
N GLN A 51 -28.39 -9.36 29.42
CA GLN A 51 -28.08 -9.06 28.01
C GLN A 51 -27.46 -7.66 27.90
N PRO A 52 -26.37 -7.52 27.16
CA PRO A 52 -25.84 -6.19 26.85
C PRO A 52 -26.82 -5.42 25.97
N VAL A 53 -26.80 -4.09 26.07
CA VAL A 53 -27.68 -3.14 25.36
C VAL A 53 -27.58 -3.28 23.84
N SER A 54 -26.50 -3.82 23.33
CA SER A 54 -26.38 -4.29 21.94
C SER A 54 -25.76 -5.65 21.90
N ASN A 55 -26.37 -6.59 21.19
CA ASN A 55 -25.91 -7.97 21.08
C ASN A 55 -24.60 -8.11 20.29
N ASP A 56 -24.08 -7.06 19.69
CA ASP A 56 -22.98 -7.11 18.73
C ASP A 56 -21.62 -6.71 19.31
N PHE A 57 -21.56 -6.33 20.59
CA PHE A 57 -20.33 -5.82 21.18
C PHE A 57 -19.96 -6.59 22.46
N ALA A 58 -18.95 -7.44 22.35
CA ALA A 58 -18.17 -7.85 23.54
C ALA A 58 -17.34 -6.63 23.95
N ASP A 59 -17.67 -6.01 25.09
CA ASP A 59 -16.88 -4.94 25.65
C ASP A 59 -15.47 -5.46 25.97
N PRO A 60 -14.40 -4.94 25.32
CA PRO A 60 -13.03 -5.40 25.54
C PRO A 60 -12.53 -5.17 26.96
N PHE A 61 -13.20 -4.31 27.72
CA PHE A 61 -12.86 -4.02 29.12
C PHE A 61 -13.70 -4.79 30.15
N GLY A 62 -14.61 -5.67 29.69
CA GLY A 62 -15.44 -6.50 30.57
C GLY A 62 -16.49 -5.73 31.36
N VAL A 63 -16.77 -4.47 31.00
CA VAL A 63 -17.83 -3.65 31.61
C VAL A 63 -19.15 -4.06 30.96
N LYS A 64 -20.11 -4.47 31.79
CA LYS A 64 -21.45 -4.83 31.32
C LYS A 64 -22.35 -3.60 31.36
N HIS A 65 -22.79 -3.15 30.21
CA HIS A 65 -23.79 -2.10 30.08
C HIS A 65 -25.19 -2.69 30.22
N ILE A 66 -26.00 -2.12 31.08
CA ILE A 66 -27.37 -2.56 31.34
C ILE A 66 -28.31 -1.40 31.05
N GLU A 67 -29.30 -1.62 30.22
CA GLU A 67 -30.35 -0.64 30.01
C GLU A 67 -31.42 -0.84 31.12
N GLY A 68 -31.60 0.20 31.92
CA GLY A 68 -32.65 0.20 32.93
C GLY A 68 -34.03 0.46 32.31
N PRO A 69 -35.12 0.19 33.07
CA PRO A 69 -36.48 0.40 32.59
C PRO A 69 -36.82 1.89 32.30
N ASP A 70 -35.96 2.81 32.65
CA ASP A 70 -36.01 4.24 32.39
C ASP A 70 -35.24 4.68 31.13
N GLY A 71 -34.74 3.71 30.33
CA GLY A 71 -33.94 3.98 29.13
C GLY A 71 -32.53 4.51 29.40
N ARG A 72 -32.00 4.35 30.61
CA ARG A 72 -30.64 4.74 30.98
C ARG A 72 -29.73 3.55 30.98
N THR A 73 -28.47 3.76 30.58
CA THR A 73 -27.45 2.73 30.55
C THR A 73 -26.62 2.78 31.85
N TYR A 74 -26.43 1.62 32.45
CA TYR A 74 -25.70 1.47 33.71
C TYR A 74 -24.47 0.59 33.51
N GLU A 75 -23.35 0.93 34.17
CA GLU A 75 -22.17 0.06 34.28
C GLU A 75 -22.23 -0.76 35.57
N LYS A 76 -21.96 -2.07 35.46
CA LYS A 76 -21.80 -2.92 36.63
C LYS A 76 -20.32 -3.12 36.91
N SER A 77 -19.84 -2.61 38.04
CA SER A 77 -18.47 -2.88 38.49
C SER A 77 -18.26 -4.34 38.88
N ALA A 78 -17.02 -4.82 38.82
CA ALA A 78 -16.64 -6.22 39.18
C ALA A 78 -16.98 -6.59 40.63
N GLU A 79 -17.25 -5.63 41.51
CA GLU A 79 -17.61 -5.82 42.92
C GLU A 79 -19.12 -5.93 43.17
N GLY A 80 -19.93 -5.90 42.10
CA GLY A 80 -21.39 -6.07 42.23
C GLY A 80 -22.17 -4.84 42.71
N THR A 81 -21.53 -3.73 42.99
CA THR A 81 -22.17 -2.44 43.23
C THR A 81 -22.53 -1.77 41.92
N VAL A 82 -23.81 -1.40 41.75
CA VAL A 82 -24.25 -0.63 40.58
C VAL A 82 -23.96 0.84 40.86
N GLU A 83 -22.92 1.36 40.23
CA GLU A 83 -22.69 2.81 40.23
C GLU A 83 -23.43 3.42 39.05
N GLU A 84 -24.25 4.44 39.32
CA GLU A 84 -24.97 5.21 38.31
C GLU A 84 -23.99 6.13 37.57
N ARG A 85 -23.32 5.62 36.55
CA ARG A 85 -22.56 6.46 35.62
C ARG A 85 -23.38 6.66 34.36
N LYS A 86 -23.70 7.89 34.03
CA LYS A 86 -24.29 8.25 32.74
C LYS A 86 -23.20 8.11 31.67
N ILE A 87 -23.13 6.95 31.03
CA ILE A 87 -22.30 6.77 29.87
C ILE A 87 -22.98 7.49 28.71
N ARG A 88 -22.36 8.55 28.22
CA ARG A 88 -22.81 9.25 27.01
C ARG A 88 -21.97 8.75 25.85
N HIS A 89 -22.52 7.77 25.09
CA HIS A 89 -22.01 7.51 23.77
C HIS A 89 -22.39 8.69 22.86
N TYR A 90 -21.43 9.18 22.09
CA TYR A 90 -21.71 10.20 21.10
C TYR A 90 -21.05 9.80 19.77
N THR A 91 -21.74 10.13 18.70
CA THR A 91 -21.29 9.82 17.35
C THR A 91 -20.57 11.02 16.76
N VAL A 92 -19.38 10.81 16.24
CA VAL A 92 -18.58 11.83 15.58
C VAL A 92 -18.34 11.43 14.13
N ASN A 93 -18.54 12.37 13.21
CA ASN A 93 -18.10 12.21 11.82
C ASN A 93 -16.64 12.66 11.70
N PHE A 94 -15.74 11.72 11.47
CA PHE A 94 -14.35 11.99 11.14
C PHE A 94 -14.21 12.03 9.61
N GLY A 95 -14.00 13.22 9.08
CA GLY A 95 -13.99 13.46 7.63
C GLY A 95 -15.40 13.59 7.00
N PRO A 96 -15.49 13.88 5.69
CA PRO A 96 -14.37 13.94 4.71
C PRO A 96 -13.49 15.19 4.83
N GLN A 97 -13.93 16.27 5.45
CA GLN A 97 -13.13 17.47 5.66
C GLN A 97 -12.29 17.32 6.94
N HIS A 98 -11.23 16.53 6.83
CA HIS A 98 -10.22 16.34 7.85
C HIS A 98 -8.89 15.98 7.16
N PRO A 99 -7.73 16.52 7.57
CA PRO A 99 -6.45 16.23 6.92
C PRO A 99 -6.15 14.73 6.83
N ALA A 100 -6.32 13.99 7.92
CA ALA A 100 -6.06 12.54 7.98
C ALA A 100 -7.14 11.68 7.29
N ALA A 101 -8.24 12.26 6.81
CA ALA A 101 -9.27 11.56 6.03
C ALA A 101 -9.00 11.60 4.51
N HIS A 102 -7.86 12.13 4.08
CA HIS A 102 -7.46 12.27 2.67
C HIS A 102 -8.49 12.98 1.78
N GLY A 103 -9.40 13.77 2.38
CA GLY A 103 -10.44 14.54 1.71
C GLY A 103 -11.68 13.76 1.26
N VAL A 104 -11.70 12.43 1.39
CA VAL A 104 -12.74 11.55 0.83
C VAL A 104 -13.21 10.43 1.75
N LEU A 105 -12.57 10.19 2.88
CA LEU A 105 -13.04 9.23 3.87
C LEU A 105 -14.07 9.89 4.78
N ARG A 106 -15.25 9.31 4.87
CA ARG A 106 -16.20 9.58 5.94
C ARG A 106 -16.15 8.41 6.91
N LEU A 107 -15.73 8.66 8.13
CA LEU A 107 -15.67 7.66 9.18
C LEU A 107 -16.64 8.07 10.28
N ILE A 108 -17.61 7.23 10.58
CA ILE A 108 -18.54 7.45 11.68
C ILE A 108 -17.98 6.71 12.89
N LEU A 109 -17.61 7.46 13.91
CA LEU A 109 -17.04 6.93 15.16
C LEU A 109 -18.07 7.05 16.27
N GLU A 110 -18.32 5.96 16.96
CA GLU A 110 -19.03 5.96 18.25
C GLU A 110 -17.99 5.97 19.35
N LEU A 111 -18.05 6.97 20.20
CA LEU A 111 -17.09 7.21 21.26
C LEU A 111 -17.75 7.12 22.63
N SER A 112 -17.05 6.49 23.57
CA SER A 112 -17.34 6.54 25.00
C SER A 112 -16.26 7.39 25.69
N GLY A 113 -16.55 8.69 25.87
CA GLY A 113 -15.51 9.63 26.20
C GLY A 113 -14.56 9.85 25.01
N GLU A 114 -13.29 9.46 25.12
CA GLU A 114 -12.29 9.52 24.04
C GLU A 114 -12.00 8.16 23.41
N GLU A 115 -12.55 7.07 23.96
CA GLU A 115 -12.32 5.72 23.48
C GLU A 115 -13.30 5.37 22.37
N ILE A 116 -12.79 4.66 21.36
CA ILE A 116 -13.58 4.20 20.20
C ILE A 116 -14.27 2.90 20.56
N VAL A 117 -15.59 2.92 20.54
CA VAL A 117 -16.45 1.75 20.73
C VAL A 117 -16.71 1.06 19.39
N ARG A 118 -16.99 1.87 18.36
CA ARG A 118 -17.28 1.40 17.02
C ARG A 118 -16.79 2.39 15.98
N ALA A 119 -16.32 1.86 14.86
CA ALA A 119 -15.92 2.65 13.72
C ALA A 119 -16.59 2.12 12.44
N ASP A 120 -17.34 2.95 11.75
CA ASP A 120 -18.03 2.60 10.51
C ASP A 120 -17.48 3.44 9.34
N PRO A 121 -16.61 2.86 8.49
CA PRO A 121 -16.01 3.55 7.38
C PRO A 121 -16.96 3.61 6.18
N HIS A 122 -17.32 4.82 5.77
CA HIS A 122 -18.11 5.09 4.58
C HIS A 122 -17.23 5.51 3.42
N VAL A 123 -17.14 4.66 2.40
CA VAL A 123 -16.43 4.91 1.15
C VAL A 123 -17.41 5.24 0.03
N GLY A 124 -16.90 5.78 -1.08
CA GLY A 124 -17.71 6.08 -2.26
C GLY A 124 -17.65 7.53 -2.71
N LEU A 125 -17.12 8.46 -1.92
CA LEU A 125 -16.97 9.86 -2.32
C LEU A 125 -16.01 10.04 -3.51
N LEU A 126 -15.12 9.08 -3.75
CA LEU A 126 -14.24 9.03 -4.92
C LEU A 126 -14.60 7.87 -5.86
N HIS A 127 -15.81 7.34 -5.79
CA HIS A 127 -16.28 6.32 -6.72
C HIS A 127 -16.53 6.93 -8.10
N ARG A 128 -15.81 6.44 -9.11
CA ARG A 128 -15.86 6.97 -10.49
C ARG A 128 -16.40 5.97 -11.49
N GLY A 129 -16.92 4.83 -11.04
CA GLY A 129 -17.43 3.78 -11.89
C GLY A 129 -16.36 3.15 -12.82
N THR A 130 -15.10 3.11 -12.38
CA THR A 130 -13.95 2.75 -13.21
C THR A 130 -14.09 1.37 -13.85
N GLU A 131 -14.52 0.35 -13.09
CA GLU A 131 -14.72 -1.00 -13.64
C GLU A 131 -15.75 -1.00 -14.78
N LYS A 132 -16.86 -0.27 -14.61
CA LYS A 132 -17.89 -0.16 -15.63
C LYS A 132 -17.44 0.63 -16.85
N LEU A 133 -16.66 1.68 -16.67
CA LEU A 133 -16.09 2.47 -17.75
C LEU A 133 -15.10 1.65 -18.59
N ILE A 134 -14.30 0.80 -17.96
CA ILE A 134 -13.35 -0.08 -18.63
C ILE A 134 -14.06 -1.04 -19.61
N GLU A 135 -15.25 -1.54 -19.28
CA GLU A 135 -16.04 -2.43 -20.14
C GLU A 135 -16.44 -1.75 -21.48
N TYR A 136 -16.47 -0.41 -21.54
CA TYR A 136 -16.78 0.35 -22.76
C TYR A 136 -15.54 0.78 -23.57
N LYS A 137 -14.34 0.52 -23.05
CA LYS A 137 -13.06 0.93 -23.64
C LYS A 137 -12.31 -0.26 -24.21
N THR A 138 -11.48 -0.02 -25.21
CA THR A 138 -10.54 -1.04 -25.67
C THR A 138 -9.49 -1.32 -24.60
N TYR A 139 -8.81 -2.46 -24.65
CA TYR A 139 -7.77 -2.81 -23.68
C TYR A 139 -6.68 -1.73 -23.59
N LEU A 140 -6.29 -1.10 -24.70
CA LEU A 140 -5.32 -0.02 -24.69
C LEU A 140 -5.88 1.27 -24.06
N GLN A 141 -7.16 1.58 -24.30
CA GLN A 141 -7.82 2.74 -23.70
C GLN A 141 -8.17 2.53 -22.22
N ALA A 142 -8.26 1.27 -21.77
CA ALA A 142 -8.52 0.94 -20.37
C ALA A 142 -7.29 1.19 -19.47
N LEU A 143 -6.08 1.08 -20.00
CA LEU A 143 -4.83 1.22 -19.24
C LEU A 143 -4.74 2.52 -18.46
N PRO A 144 -5.03 3.73 -18.99
CA PRO A 144 -4.96 4.96 -18.22
C PRO A 144 -5.89 5.03 -17.00
N TYR A 145 -6.94 4.22 -16.94
CA TYR A 145 -7.79 4.15 -15.75
C TYR A 145 -7.06 3.49 -14.57
N PHE A 146 -6.16 2.55 -14.85
CA PHE A 146 -5.35 1.89 -13.81
C PHE A 146 -4.39 2.85 -13.13
N ASP A 147 -3.78 3.78 -13.86
CA ASP A 147 -2.94 4.83 -13.28
C ASP A 147 -3.66 5.67 -12.23
N ARG A 148 -4.96 5.86 -12.41
CA ARG A 148 -5.80 6.70 -11.58
C ARG A 148 -6.51 5.97 -10.45
N LEU A 149 -6.30 4.65 -10.33
CA LEU A 149 -6.81 3.86 -9.21
C LEU A 149 -6.01 4.14 -7.95
N ASP A 150 -4.73 3.81 -7.98
CA ASP A 150 -3.76 4.20 -6.97
C ASP A 150 -2.82 5.24 -7.58
N TYR A 151 -3.17 6.49 -7.41
CA TYR A 151 -2.40 7.61 -7.97
C TYR A 151 -1.06 7.83 -7.26
N VAL A 152 -0.68 6.99 -6.31
CA VAL A 152 0.62 6.98 -5.65
C VAL A 152 1.53 5.89 -6.20
N SER A 153 0.97 4.77 -6.70
CA SER A 153 1.73 3.65 -7.26
C SER A 153 1.28 3.30 -8.69
N MET A 154 1.44 4.24 -9.62
CA MET A 154 0.86 4.18 -10.96
C MET A 154 1.38 3.03 -11.81
N MET A 155 2.71 2.93 -11.99
CA MET A 155 3.27 1.93 -12.91
C MET A 155 3.07 0.48 -12.42
N THR A 156 2.94 0.24 -11.12
CA THR A 156 2.58 -1.09 -10.61
C THR A 156 1.15 -1.48 -11.01
N ASN A 157 0.22 -0.51 -11.00
CA ASN A 157 -1.15 -0.78 -11.45
C ASN A 157 -1.21 -1.11 -12.95
N GLU A 158 -0.46 -0.37 -13.78
CA GLU A 158 -0.30 -0.65 -15.21
C GLU A 158 0.27 -2.06 -15.43
N GLN A 159 1.28 -2.42 -14.66
CA GLN A 159 1.92 -3.74 -14.72
C GLN A 159 0.92 -4.86 -14.42
N CYS A 160 0.09 -4.73 -13.39
CA CYS A 160 -0.91 -5.72 -13.05
C CYS A 160 -1.91 -5.97 -14.19
N PHE A 161 -2.43 -4.91 -14.77
CA PHE A 161 -3.35 -5.01 -15.91
C PHE A 161 -2.66 -5.58 -17.16
N SER A 162 -1.46 -5.13 -17.46
CA SER A 162 -0.70 -5.61 -18.63
C SER A 162 -0.41 -7.10 -18.51
N LEU A 163 0.00 -7.60 -17.34
CA LEU A 163 0.21 -9.02 -17.09
C LEU A 163 -1.08 -9.84 -17.29
N ALA A 164 -2.23 -9.32 -16.85
CA ALA A 164 -3.52 -10.01 -17.06
C ALA A 164 -3.86 -10.14 -18.55
N VAL A 165 -3.69 -9.06 -19.33
CA VAL A 165 -3.95 -9.07 -20.77
C VAL A 165 -2.95 -9.96 -21.51
N GLU A 166 -1.67 -9.93 -21.15
CA GLU A 166 -0.62 -10.75 -21.73
C GLU A 166 -0.83 -12.25 -21.50
N LYS A 167 -1.33 -12.64 -20.34
CA LYS A 167 -1.73 -14.03 -20.05
C LYS A 167 -2.86 -14.49 -20.98
N LEU A 168 -3.85 -13.64 -21.26
CA LEU A 168 -4.94 -13.96 -22.18
C LEU A 168 -4.48 -14.03 -23.65
N LEU A 169 -3.55 -13.15 -24.04
CA LEU A 169 -2.98 -13.13 -25.37
C LEU A 169 -1.93 -14.22 -25.59
N ASN A 170 -1.43 -14.84 -24.50
CA ASN A 170 -0.30 -15.77 -24.51
C ASN A 170 0.94 -15.20 -25.22
N VAL A 171 1.32 -13.98 -24.87
CA VAL A 171 2.43 -13.24 -25.48
C VAL A 171 3.62 -13.24 -24.51
N GLU A 172 4.78 -13.62 -25.00
CA GLU A 172 6.03 -13.52 -24.25
C GLU A 172 6.65 -12.13 -24.39
N ILE A 173 7.07 -11.58 -23.26
CA ILE A 173 7.64 -10.24 -23.15
C ILE A 173 9.16 -10.33 -23.32
N PRO A 174 9.80 -9.40 -24.07
CA PRO A 174 11.24 -9.33 -24.16
C PRO A 174 11.92 -9.15 -22.78
N GLU A 175 13.05 -9.79 -22.57
CA GLU A 175 13.77 -9.75 -21.29
C GLU A 175 14.13 -8.33 -20.85
N ARG A 176 14.57 -7.46 -21.77
CA ARG A 176 14.84 -6.06 -21.46
C ARG A 176 13.60 -5.35 -20.89
N ALA A 177 12.42 -5.60 -21.45
CA ALA A 177 11.18 -5.01 -20.97
C ALA A 177 10.81 -5.49 -19.57
N LYS A 178 11.06 -6.76 -19.24
CA LYS A 178 10.86 -7.30 -17.89
C LYS A 178 11.72 -6.58 -16.86
N PHE A 179 13.01 -6.38 -17.16
CA PHE A 179 13.90 -5.62 -16.28
C PHE A 179 13.48 -4.17 -16.11
N ILE A 180 13.03 -3.50 -17.17
CA ILE A 180 12.53 -2.14 -17.11
C ILE A 180 11.28 -2.05 -16.22
N ARG A 181 10.34 -2.98 -16.37
CA ARG A 181 9.13 -3.05 -15.54
C ARG A 181 9.47 -3.26 -14.06
N THR A 182 10.39 -4.17 -13.77
CA THR A 182 10.85 -4.44 -12.40
C THR A 182 11.53 -3.21 -11.81
N LEU A 183 12.42 -2.54 -12.57
CA LEU A 183 13.09 -1.32 -12.15
C LEU A 183 12.09 -0.23 -11.78
N PHE A 184 11.16 0.09 -12.68
CA PHE A 184 10.16 1.12 -12.42
C PHE A 184 9.10 0.71 -11.40
N GLY A 185 8.84 -0.59 -11.25
CA GLY A 185 8.01 -1.12 -10.18
C GLY A 185 8.60 -0.82 -8.79
N GLU A 186 9.91 -0.99 -8.62
CA GLU A 186 10.57 -0.69 -7.34
C GLU A 186 10.79 0.82 -7.11
N ILE A 187 11.02 1.62 -8.15
CA ILE A 187 10.98 3.09 -8.05
C ILE A 187 9.60 3.54 -7.60
N THR A 188 8.54 2.97 -8.15
CA THR A 188 7.16 3.23 -7.75
C THR A 188 6.90 2.84 -6.30
N ARG A 189 7.49 1.74 -5.83
CA ARG A 189 7.40 1.32 -4.42
C ARG A 189 8.04 2.35 -3.49
N ILE A 190 9.20 2.87 -3.85
CA ILE A 190 9.86 3.95 -3.10
C ILE A 190 8.99 5.20 -3.08
N LEU A 191 8.45 5.62 -4.22
CA LEU A 191 7.52 6.76 -4.31
C LEU A 191 6.30 6.61 -3.41
N ASN A 192 5.74 5.40 -3.36
CA ASN A 192 4.60 5.11 -2.49
C ASN A 192 4.97 5.16 -1.01
N HIS A 193 6.08 4.55 -0.63
CA HIS A 193 6.49 4.53 0.78
C HIS A 193 6.92 5.91 1.27
N LEU A 194 7.53 6.74 0.43
CA LEU A 194 7.78 8.15 0.74
C LEU A 194 6.47 8.89 1.04
N MET A 195 5.44 8.67 0.23
CA MET A 195 4.13 9.28 0.49
C MET A 195 3.50 8.75 1.77
N SER A 196 3.45 7.43 1.96
CA SER A 196 2.72 6.80 3.05
C SER A 196 3.37 7.01 4.42
N VAL A 197 4.68 6.77 4.53
CA VAL A 197 5.41 6.92 5.79
C VAL A 197 5.44 8.38 6.25
N LEU A 198 5.67 9.29 5.30
CA LEU A 198 5.86 10.69 5.65
C LEU A 198 4.54 11.43 5.86
N SER A 199 3.46 11.06 5.16
CA SER A 199 2.12 11.56 5.49
C SER A 199 1.64 11.03 6.86
N HIS A 200 1.95 9.78 7.18
CA HIS A 200 1.71 9.21 8.51
C HIS A 200 2.49 9.95 9.60
N ALA A 201 3.77 10.28 9.34
CA ALA A 201 4.58 11.09 10.25
C ALA A 201 3.99 12.49 10.46
N MET A 202 3.53 13.13 9.40
CA MET A 202 2.85 14.42 9.45
C MET A 202 1.56 14.36 10.28
N ASP A 203 0.75 13.32 10.11
CA ASP A 203 -0.50 13.13 10.85
C ASP A 203 -0.26 12.93 12.35
N VAL A 204 0.86 12.32 12.73
CA VAL A 204 1.29 12.19 14.14
C VAL A 204 1.92 13.48 14.67
N GLY A 205 2.39 14.39 13.79
CA GLY A 205 2.93 15.70 14.14
C GLY A 205 4.34 16.01 13.63
N ALA A 206 5.00 15.09 12.92
CA ALA A 206 6.34 15.29 12.38
C ALA A 206 6.28 15.84 10.94
N LEU A 207 6.25 17.18 10.79
CA LEU A 207 6.13 17.84 9.49
C LEU A 207 7.45 17.83 8.69
N THR A 208 8.61 17.94 9.35
CA THR A 208 9.90 18.09 8.68
C THR A 208 10.28 16.87 7.81
N PRO A 209 10.15 15.61 8.27
CA PRO A 209 10.39 14.46 7.41
C PRO A 209 9.50 14.44 6.17
N PHE A 210 8.24 14.87 6.31
CA PHE A 210 7.32 14.98 5.18
C PHE A 210 7.86 15.92 4.09
N LEU A 211 8.33 17.10 4.43
CA LEU A 211 8.87 18.05 3.47
C LEU A 211 10.14 17.51 2.78
N TRP A 212 11.03 16.89 3.51
CA TRP A 212 12.24 16.29 2.95
C TRP A 212 11.94 15.13 2.00
N GLY A 213 11.02 14.26 2.37
CA GLY A 213 10.65 13.15 1.50
C GLY A 213 9.91 13.58 0.25
N PHE A 214 9.18 14.71 0.30
CA PHE A 214 8.57 15.26 -0.90
C PHE A 214 9.61 15.88 -1.85
N GLU A 215 10.70 16.41 -1.35
CA GLU A 215 11.84 16.81 -2.18
C GLU A 215 12.42 15.61 -2.94
N GLU A 216 12.65 14.49 -2.24
CA GLU A 216 13.12 13.25 -2.90
C GLU A 216 12.09 12.70 -3.89
N ARG A 217 10.80 12.77 -3.54
CA ARG A 217 9.72 12.35 -4.42
C ARG A 217 9.65 13.21 -5.68
N GLU A 218 9.89 14.50 -5.58
CA GLU A 218 9.94 15.40 -6.72
C GLU A 218 11.09 15.06 -7.67
N LYS A 219 12.26 14.71 -7.17
CA LYS A 219 13.39 14.20 -7.97
C LYS A 219 13.05 12.95 -8.79
N LEU A 220 12.17 12.11 -8.29
CA LEU A 220 11.70 10.90 -8.99
C LEU A 220 10.60 11.16 -10.01
N MET A 221 9.83 12.22 -9.88
CA MET A 221 8.63 12.47 -10.66
C MET A 221 8.73 13.62 -11.65
N SER A 222 9.35 14.74 -11.29
CA SER A 222 9.21 16.00 -12.02
C SER A 222 10.44 16.89 -12.03
N LEU A 223 10.53 17.70 -13.08
CA LEU A 223 11.38 18.88 -13.18
C LEU A 223 11.03 19.94 -12.14
N GLY A 224 11.90 20.17 -11.18
CA GLY A 224 12.02 21.50 -10.59
C GLY A 224 12.73 22.43 -11.56
N ASP A 225 12.37 23.72 -11.57
CA ASP A 225 13.00 24.77 -12.37
C ASP A 225 14.49 24.92 -11.99
N HIS A 226 15.39 24.20 -12.68
CA HIS A 226 16.80 24.21 -12.39
C HIS A 226 17.53 25.22 -13.24
N ARG A 227 17.82 26.32 -12.58
CA ARG A 227 18.88 27.22 -13.02
C ARG A 227 20.19 26.43 -13.07
N ALA A 228 20.79 26.51 -14.23
CA ALA A 228 21.88 25.74 -14.83
C ALA A 228 23.22 25.65 -14.06
N ASP A 229 23.30 25.77 -12.74
CA ASP A 229 24.61 26.07 -12.18
C ASP A 229 25.31 24.96 -11.39
N HIS A 230 24.73 23.88 -10.96
CA HIS A 230 25.55 22.80 -10.35
C HIS A 230 24.79 21.46 -10.25
N HIS A 231 25.12 20.55 -11.07
CA HIS A 231 24.81 19.16 -11.30
C HIS A 231 23.78 18.88 -12.40
N PRO A 232 24.22 18.22 -13.47
CA PRO A 232 23.29 17.68 -14.43
C PRO A 232 22.56 16.51 -13.78
N SER A 233 21.27 16.68 -13.51
CA SER A 233 20.31 15.62 -13.67
C SER A 233 20.13 14.52 -12.66
N LEU A 234 19.65 14.82 -11.50
CA LEU A 234 18.97 13.80 -10.65
C LEU A 234 17.44 13.85 -10.83
N GLN A 235 16.93 14.16 -12.00
CA GLN A 235 15.58 14.63 -12.18
C GLN A 235 14.80 13.77 -13.16
N GLU A 236 13.53 13.50 -12.83
CA GLU A 236 12.52 13.26 -13.82
C GLU A 236 12.46 11.84 -14.37
N PHE A 237 12.71 10.84 -13.57
CA PHE A 237 12.73 9.48 -14.11
C PHE A 237 11.41 9.13 -14.81
N TYR A 238 10.28 9.48 -14.19
CA TYR A 238 8.97 9.27 -14.79
C TYR A 238 8.74 10.14 -16.02
N GLU A 239 9.07 11.42 -15.94
CA GLU A 239 8.85 12.37 -17.02
C GLU A 239 9.76 12.09 -18.22
N ARG A 240 11.03 11.76 -18.00
CA ARG A 240 11.98 11.42 -19.08
C ARG A 240 11.57 10.16 -19.84
N VAL A 241 10.96 9.20 -19.15
CA VAL A 241 10.56 7.93 -19.75
C VAL A 241 9.20 8.02 -20.43
N SER A 242 8.24 8.73 -19.83
CA SER A 242 6.85 8.72 -20.28
C SER A 242 6.35 10.07 -20.80
N GLY A 243 7.01 11.17 -20.46
CA GLY A 243 6.52 12.53 -20.70
C GLY A 243 5.48 13.01 -19.69
N ALA A 244 5.20 12.23 -18.65
CA ALA A 244 4.21 12.55 -17.62
C ALA A 244 4.82 12.39 -16.22
N ARG A 245 4.44 13.29 -15.29
CA ARG A 245 4.93 13.28 -13.91
C ARG A 245 4.32 12.17 -13.08
N LEU A 246 3.04 11.84 -13.31
CA LEU A 246 2.26 10.90 -12.52
C LEU A 246 1.74 9.76 -13.40
N HIS A 247 0.74 10.03 -14.21
CA HIS A 247 0.00 9.05 -14.98
C HIS A 247 0.70 8.76 -16.31
N ALA A 248 1.64 7.84 -16.25
CA ALA A 248 2.60 7.61 -17.31
C ALA A 248 2.05 6.80 -18.49
N ALA A 249 1.15 5.83 -18.24
CA ALA A 249 0.72 4.81 -19.20
C ALA A 249 1.91 4.20 -19.97
N TYR A 250 2.97 3.91 -19.22
CA TYR A 250 4.27 3.49 -19.75
C TYR A 250 4.36 1.98 -19.94
N VAL A 251 3.95 1.21 -18.93
CA VAL A 251 3.87 -0.25 -18.99
C VAL A 251 2.61 -0.62 -19.76
N ARG A 252 2.78 -1.30 -20.88
CA ARG A 252 1.68 -1.66 -21.79
C ARG A 252 1.70 -3.14 -22.10
N PRO A 253 0.56 -3.75 -22.46
CA PRO A 253 0.56 -5.11 -22.95
C PRO A 253 1.54 -5.30 -24.11
N GLY A 254 2.45 -6.28 -23.95
CA GLY A 254 3.53 -6.55 -24.89
C GLY A 254 4.87 -5.86 -24.58
N GLY A 255 5.01 -5.16 -23.45
CA GLY A 255 6.27 -4.55 -23.02
C GLY A 255 6.13 -3.17 -22.41
N VAL A 256 6.92 -2.19 -22.87
CA VAL A 256 6.86 -0.79 -22.43
C VAL A 256 6.71 0.15 -23.62
N HIS A 257 6.22 1.35 -23.38
CA HIS A 257 5.90 2.30 -24.45
C HIS A 257 7.11 2.70 -25.30
N GLN A 258 8.24 2.93 -24.69
CA GLN A 258 9.51 3.30 -25.34
C GLN A 258 10.69 2.86 -24.49
N ASP A 259 11.86 2.76 -25.13
CA ASP A 259 13.10 2.43 -24.40
C ASP A 259 13.52 3.58 -23.48
N ILE A 260 14.36 3.25 -22.54
CA ILE A 260 14.93 4.21 -21.58
C ILE A 260 15.83 5.18 -22.35
N PRO A 261 15.71 6.50 -22.15
CA PRO A 261 16.58 7.50 -22.73
C PRO A 261 18.04 7.26 -22.33
N VAL A 262 18.96 7.63 -23.24
CA VAL A 262 20.39 7.54 -22.97
C VAL A 262 20.76 8.41 -21.76
N GLY A 263 21.58 7.84 -20.86
CA GLY A 263 22.02 8.49 -19.62
C GLY A 263 21.08 8.32 -18.42
N LEU A 264 19.81 7.95 -18.62
CA LEU A 264 18.86 7.80 -17.50
C LEU A 264 19.28 6.67 -16.54
N LEU A 265 19.83 5.57 -17.02
CA LEU A 265 20.27 4.47 -16.14
C LEU A 265 21.42 4.89 -15.21
N ASP A 266 22.35 5.73 -15.72
CA ASP A 266 23.45 6.28 -14.93
C ASP A 266 22.94 7.23 -13.85
N ASP A 267 21.96 8.07 -14.21
CA ASP A 267 21.32 9.02 -13.29
C ASP A 267 20.56 8.27 -12.18
N ILE A 268 19.80 7.22 -12.52
CA ILE A 268 19.13 6.35 -11.54
C ILE A 268 20.14 5.68 -10.62
N TYR A 269 21.27 5.21 -11.16
CA TYR A 269 22.32 4.58 -10.36
C TYR A 269 22.93 5.58 -9.35
N GLN A 270 23.22 6.80 -9.79
CA GLN A 270 23.76 7.85 -8.95
C GLN A 270 22.77 8.23 -7.84
N TRP A 271 21.49 8.42 -8.18
CA TRP A 271 20.44 8.70 -7.22
C TRP A 271 20.28 7.56 -6.20
N ALA A 272 20.19 6.32 -6.66
CA ALA A 272 20.01 5.16 -5.78
C ALA A 272 21.17 4.98 -4.77
N THR A 273 22.37 5.39 -5.16
CA THR A 273 23.54 5.36 -4.28
C THR A 273 23.46 6.40 -3.16
N GLN A 274 22.88 7.58 -3.45
CA GLN A 274 22.73 8.66 -2.48
C GLN A 274 21.49 8.52 -1.61
N PHE A 275 20.44 7.90 -2.13
CA PHE A 275 19.16 7.80 -1.43
C PHE A 275 19.24 6.97 -0.14
N GLY A 276 20.22 6.06 -0.02
CA GLY A 276 20.50 5.34 1.21
C GLY A 276 20.73 6.27 2.41
N ASP A 277 21.50 7.33 2.21
CA ASP A 277 21.79 8.33 3.26
C ASP A 277 20.51 9.09 3.66
N ARG A 278 19.60 9.33 2.72
CA ARG A 278 18.29 9.97 3.01
C ARG A 278 17.35 9.10 3.82
N ILE A 279 17.40 7.80 3.62
CA ILE A 279 16.65 6.84 4.46
C ILE A 279 17.20 6.88 5.88
N ASP A 280 18.52 6.87 6.04
CA ASP A 280 19.17 6.89 7.36
C ASP A 280 18.88 8.20 8.12
N GLU A 281 18.91 9.35 7.44
CA GLU A 281 18.50 10.65 8.01
C GLU A 281 17.04 10.63 8.49
N THR A 282 16.14 10.03 7.73
CA THR A 282 14.72 9.91 8.09
C THR A 282 14.53 8.99 9.30
N GLU A 283 15.27 7.89 9.36
CA GLU A 283 15.25 6.98 10.50
C GLU A 283 15.80 7.64 11.78
N GLU A 284 16.86 8.40 11.70
CA GLU A 284 17.42 9.12 12.84
C GLU A 284 16.39 10.08 13.47
N MET A 285 15.55 10.70 12.64
CA MET A 285 14.49 11.58 13.13
C MET A 285 13.29 10.85 13.73
N LEU A 286 12.92 9.69 13.21
CA LEU A 286 11.67 9.03 13.55
C LEU A 286 11.86 7.80 14.45
N THR A 287 12.78 6.89 14.12
CA THR A 287 12.83 5.55 14.72
C THR A 287 13.06 5.59 16.22
N ASP A 288 14.01 6.39 16.70
CA ASP A 288 14.32 6.49 18.13
C ASP A 288 13.58 7.63 18.85
N ASN A 289 12.67 8.30 18.16
CA ASN A 289 11.90 9.40 18.73
C ASN A 289 10.83 8.86 19.70
N ARG A 290 10.88 9.29 20.96
CA ARG A 290 9.93 8.87 22.01
C ARG A 290 8.48 9.16 21.66
N ILE A 291 8.20 10.27 20.97
CA ILE A 291 6.84 10.64 20.59
C ILE A 291 6.34 9.64 19.54
N TRP A 292 7.16 9.35 18.53
CA TRP A 292 6.85 8.40 17.50
C TRP A 292 6.60 7.00 18.06
N ILE A 293 7.50 6.51 18.91
CA ILE A 293 7.36 5.20 19.55
C ILE A 293 6.08 5.13 20.38
N ASN A 294 5.84 6.12 21.26
CA ASN A 294 4.66 6.12 22.13
C ASN A 294 3.33 6.23 21.36
N ARG A 295 3.35 6.80 20.15
CA ARG A 295 2.16 6.93 19.31
C ARG A 295 1.87 5.72 18.45
N LEU A 296 2.83 4.81 18.23
CA LEU A 296 2.71 3.68 17.32
C LEU A 296 2.87 2.32 18.00
N GLN A 297 3.69 2.22 19.03
CA GLN A 297 3.95 0.97 19.71
C GLN A 297 2.73 0.53 20.53
N GLY A 298 2.27 -0.70 20.28
CA GLY A 298 1.08 -1.25 20.89
C GLY A 298 -0.24 -0.69 20.37
N VAL A 299 -0.22 0.17 19.35
CA VAL A 299 -1.41 0.71 18.69
C VAL A 299 -1.74 -0.11 17.43
N GLY A 300 -3.01 -0.46 17.29
CA GLY A 300 -3.50 -1.19 16.12
C GLY A 300 -2.88 -2.58 15.97
N VAL A 301 -2.74 -3.31 17.06
CA VAL A 301 -2.16 -4.66 17.07
C VAL A 301 -3.09 -5.65 16.39
N VAL A 302 -2.54 -6.41 15.44
CA VAL A 302 -3.25 -7.47 14.73
C VAL A 302 -2.42 -8.74 14.76
N THR A 303 -3.01 -9.82 15.23
CA THR A 303 -2.35 -11.14 15.22
C THR A 303 -2.31 -11.73 13.81
N ALA A 304 -1.41 -12.67 13.56
CA ALA A 304 -1.29 -13.35 12.25
C ALA A 304 -2.60 -14.02 11.81
N ALA A 305 -3.33 -14.64 12.74
CA ALA A 305 -4.60 -15.30 12.47
C ALA A 305 -5.70 -14.29 12.09
N GLU A 306 -5.78 -13.18 12.80
CA GLU A 306 -6.72 -12.09 12.49
C GLU A 306 -6.40 -11.43 11.16
N ALA A 307 -5.11 -11.17 10.89
CA ALA A 307 -4.67 -10.58 9.61
C ALA A 307 -5.09 -11.44 8.41
N LEU A 308 -4.99 -12.78 8.53
CA LEU A 308 -5.45 -13.70 7.50
C LEU A 308 -6.97 -13.70 7.37
N ASN A 309 -7.71 -13.72 8.48
CA ASN A 309 -9.17 -13.68 8.49
C ASN A 309 -9.74 -12.39 7.90
N LEU A 310 -9.06 -11.27 8.13
CA LEU A 310 -9.43 -9.96 7.58
C LEU A 310 -8.91 -9.74 6.13
N SER A 311 -8.30 -10.77 5.53
CA SER A 311 -7.73 -10.71 4.17
C SER A 311 -6.69 -9.60 3.98
N PHE A 312 -5.89 -9.34 5.01
CA PHE A 312 -4.79 -8.39 4.94
C PHE A 312 -3.66 -8.93 4.08
N THR A 313 -3.01 -8.04 3.37
CA THR A 313 -1.91 -8.37 2.45
C THR A 313 -0.82 -7.32 2.54
N GLY A 314 0.36 -7.62 1.97
CA GLY A 314 1.49 -6.70 1.95
C GLY A 314 2.05 -6.44 3.34
N VAL A 315 2.42 -5.19 3.61
CA VAL A 315 3.00 -4.77 4.89
C VAL A 315 2.06 -5.01 6.07
N MET A 316 0.74 -4.90 5.87
CA MET A 316 -0.25 -5.19 6.93
C MET A 316 -0.18 -6.64 7.41
N LEU A 317 0.10 -7.59 6.50
CA LEU A 317 0.26 -9.01 6.82
C LEU A 317 1.68 -9.30 7.34
N ARG A 318 2.70 -8.74 6.69
CA ARG A 318 4.12 -8.93 7.09
C ARG A 318 4.41 -8.34 8.47
N GLY A 319 3.81 -7.22 8.82
CA GLY A 319 3.90 -6.64 10.16
C GLY A 319 3.39 -7.58 11.26
N SER A 320 2.40 -8.42 10.97
CA SER A 320 1.84 -9.42 11.87
C SER A 320 2.61 -10.76 11.92
N GLY A 321 3.79 -10.84 11.32
CA GLY A 321 4.68 -12.00 11.43
C GLY A 321 4.56 -13.03 10.31
N VAL A 322 3.78 -12.79 9.26
CA VAL A 322 3.61 -13.71 8.13
C VAL A 322 4.55 -13.33 6.98
N PRO A 323 5.53 -14.16 6.61
CA PRO A 323 6.51 -13.87 5.56
C PRO A 323 5.93 -14.14 4.16
N TRP A 324 4.86 -13.44 3.80
CA TRP A 324 4.21 -13.57 2.51
C TRP A 324 4.57 -12.41 1.58
N ASP A 325 5.09 -12.73 0.39
CA ASP A 325 5.37 -11.76 -0.68
C ASP A 325 5.17 -12.46 -2.04
N ILE A 326 4.33 -11.88 -2.89
CA ILE A 326 4.01 -12.44 -4.21
C ILE A 326 5.25 -12.43 -5.13
N ARG A 327 6.14 -11.45 -4.97
CA ARG A 327 7.38 -11.38 -5.74
C ARG A 327 8.31 -12.59 -5.52
N LYS A 328 8.17 -13.28 -4.36
CA LYS A 328 8.90 -14.51 -4.01
C LYS A 328 8.09 -15.77 -4.27
N SER A 329 6.79 -15.76 -3.94
CA SER A 329 5.94 -16.95 -4.05
C SER A 329 5.48 -17.24 -5.48
N GLN A 330 5.24 -16.19 -6.26
CA GLN A 330 4.83 -16.25 -7.67
C GLN A 330 5.56 -15.17 -8.46
N PRO A 331 6.86 -15.33 -8.72
CA PRO A 331 7.65 -14.32 -9.42
C PRO A 331 7.05 -13.94 -10.77
N TYR A 332 7.06 -12.66 -11.08
CA TYR A 332 6.62 -12.10 -12.35
C TYR A 332 7.70 -11.16 -12.91
N ASP A 333 7.69 -10.91 -14.21
CA ASP A 333 8.71 -10.18 -14.94
C ASP A 333 10.14 -10.67 -14.60
N ALA A 334 11.01 -9.85 -14.00
CA ALA A 334 12.40 -10.21 -13.68
C ALA A 334 12.64 -10.45 -12.16
N TYR A 335 11.58 -10.64 -11.35
CA TYR A 335 11.77 -10.89 -9.91
C TYR A 335 12.41 -12.25 -9.58
N ASP A 336 12.38 -13.21 -10.48
CA ASP A 336 13.10 -14.49 -10.39
C ASP A 336 14.62 -14.36 -10.50
N GLN A 337 15.09 -13.25 -11.11
CA GLN A 337 16.51 -13.00 -11.39
C GLN A 337 17.17 -12.05 -10.39
N VAL A 338 16.40 -11.52 -9.43
CA VAL A 338 16.89 -10.58 -8.41
C VAL A 338 16.76 -11.15 -7.00
N GLU A 339 17.71 -10.78 -6.15
CA GLU A 339 17.76 -11.20 -4.77
C GLU A 339 17.41 -10.06 -3.83
N PHE A 340 16.45 -10.31 -2.94
CA PHE A 340 16.05 -9.37 -1.89
C PHE A 340 15.53 -10.14 -0.69
N ASP A 341 15.45 -9.50 0.45
CA ASP A 341 14.90 -10.07 1.67
C ASP A 341 13.49 -9.50 1.94
N VAL A 342 12.63 -10.31 2.56
CA VAL A 342 11.26 -9.90 2.91
C VAL A 342 11.25 -9.48 4.37
N PRO A 343 10.99 -8.21 4.69
CA PRO A 343 10.90 -7.74 6.05
C PRO A 343 9.65 -8.28 6.74
N VAL A 344 9.80 -8.77 7.97
CA VAL A 344 8.72 -9.37 8.76
C VAL A 344 8.74 -8.78 10.17
N GLY A 345 7.61 -8.25 10.62
CA GLY A 345 7.42 -7.77 11.98
C GLY A 345 7.16 -8.89 12.98
N VAL A 346 7.05 -8.54 14.24
CA VAL A 346 6.85 -9.50 15.36
C VAL A 346 5.59 -9.16 16.15
N ASN A 347 5.37 -7.87 16.45
CA ASN A 347 4.31 -7.44 17.36
C ASN A 347 2.97 -7.17 16.65
N GLY A 348 2.98 -6.98 15.35
CA GLY A 348 1.76 -6.69 14.57
C GLY A 348 1.17 -5.31 14.81
N ASP A 349 1.95 -4.37 15.35
CA ASP A 349 1.54 -2.99 15.64
C ASP A 349 1.88 -2.00 14.52
N CYS A 350 1.48 -0.75 14.68
CA CYS A 350 1.79 0.31 13.71
C CYS A 350 3.29 0.58 13.61
N TYR A 351 4.05 0.38 14.70
CA TYR A 351 5.48 0.60 14.72
C TYR A 351 6.23 -0.45 13.90
N ASP A 352 5.88 -1.73 14.05
CA ASP A 352 6.48 -2.81 13.24
C ASP A 352 6.18 -2.62 11.74
N ARG A 353 4.98 -2.16 11.39
CA ARG A 353 4.63 -1.85 10.00
C ARG A 353 5.45 -0.69 9.44
N TYR A 354 5.74 0.31 10.27
CA TYR A 354 6.66 1.39 9.91
C TYR A 354 8.07 0.83 9.66
N LEU A 355 8.62 0.02 10.55
CA LEU A 355 9.94 -0.60 10.39
C LEU A 355 10.01 -1.48 9.13
N CYS A 356 8.96 -2.25 8.83
CA CYS A 356 8.87 -3.02 7.60
C CYS A 356 8.97 -2.13 6.35
N ARG A 357 8.31 -0.97 6.34
CA ARG A 357 8.40 -0.03 5.20
C ARG A 357 9.78 0.60 5.07
N MET A 358 10.45 0.91 6.19
CA MET A 358 11.81 1.42 6.15
C MET A 358 12.80 0.39 5.59
N GLU A 359 12.64 -0.88 5.96
CA GLU A 359 13.44 -1.95 5.37
C GLU A 359 13.08 -2.20 3.90
N GLU A 360 11.82 -2.07 3.50
CA GLU A 360 11.41 -2.16 2.09
C GLU A 360 12.08 -1.11 1.22
N PHE A 361 12.34 0.10 1.71
CA PHE A 361 13.14 1.08 0.97
C PHE A 361 14.53 0.53 0.63
N ARG A 362 15.22 -0.07 1.62
CA ARG A 362 16.57 -0.63 1.42
C ARG A 362 16.56 -1.81 0.46
N GLN A 363 15.55 -2.68 0.58
CA GLN A 363 15.40 -3.82 -0.32
C GLN A 363 15.06 -3.38 -1.75
N SER A 364 14.24 -2.35 -1.92
CA SER A 364 13.94 -1.78 -3.24
C SER A 364 15.20 -1.18 -3.90
N LEU A 365 16.04 -0.46 -3.14
CA LEU A 365 17.35 0.00 -3.64
C LEU A 365 18.26 -1.15 -4.08
N ARG A 366 18.28 -2.23 -3.31
CA ARG A 366 19.04 -3.44 -3.65
C ARG A 366 18.57 -4.05 -4.96
N ILE A 367 17.27 -4.11 -5.20
CA ILE A 367 16.68 -4.60 -6.45
C ILE A 367 17.04 -3.65 -7.60
N ILE A 368 16.88 -2.33 -7.42
CA ILE A 368 17.21 -1.32 -8.43
C ILE A 368 18.67 -1.47 -8.90
N HIS A 369 19.61 -1.55 -7.97
CA HIS A 369 21.03 -1.76 -8.31
C HIS A 369 21.27 -3.06 -9.09
N GLN A 370 20.58 -4.15 -8.74
CA GLN A 370 20.70 -5.40 -9.48
C GLN A 370 20.10 -5.29 -10.88
N CYS A 371 18.93 -4.65 -11.03
CA CYS A 371 18.31 -4.43 -12.34
C CYS A 371 19.20 -3.59 -13.26
N LEU A 372 19.80 -2.50 -12.74
CA LEU A 372 20.72 -1.65 -13.50
C LEU A 372 21.95 -2.41 -14.00
N ASN A 373 22.51 -3.29 -13.14
CA ASN A 373 23.71 -4.06 -13.47
C ASN A 373 23.44 -5.27 -14.39
N LYS A 374 22.23 -5.84 -14.34
CA LYS A 374 21.88 -7.06 -15.08
C LYS A 374 21.08 -6.79 -16.35
N MET A 375 20.65 -5.55 -16.58
CA MET A 375 19.76 -5.22 -17.71
C MET A 375 20.36 -5.57 -19.07
N PRO A 376 19.74 -6.49 -19.84
CA PRO A 376 20.25 -6.87 -21.15
C PRO A 376 19.94 -5.79 -22.20
N ALA A 377 20.71 -5.80 -23.30
CA ALA A 377 20.34 -5.08 -24.50
C ALA A 377 19.30 -5.88 -25.29
N GLY A 378 18.38 -5.21 -25.99
CA GLY A 378 17.38 -5.90 -26.79
C GLY A 378 16.11 -5.06 -27.02
N PRO A 379 15.10 -5.65 -27.64
CA PRO A 379 13.81 -4.99 -27.84
C PRO A 379 13.09 -4.74 -26.52
N VAL A 380 12.28 -3.70 -26.48
CA VAL A 380 11.48 -3.31 -25.31
C VAL A 380 9.98 -3.60 -25.47
N ARG A 381 9.60 -4.10 -26.62
CA ARG A 381 8.24 -4.51 -26.96
C ARG A 381 8.29 -5.74 -27.87
N VAL A 382 7.17 -6.45 -27.85
CA VAL A 382 6.93 -7.56 -28.78
C VAL A 382 6.88 -7.03 -30.22
N GLU A 383 7.46 -7.77 -31.15
CA GLU A 383 7.53 -7.45 -32.58
C GLU A 383 6.23 -7.81 -33.33
N ASP A 384 5.11 -7.96 -32.65
CA ASP A 384 3.79 -8.16 -33.25
C ASP A 384 3.03 -6.83 -33.33
N TYR A 385 2.92 -6.27 -34.53
CA TYR A 385 2.21 -5.01 -34.79
C TYR A 385 0.69 -5.08 -34.58
N LYS A 386 0.14 -6.26 -34.34
CA LYS A 386 -1.27 -6.43 -33.96
C LYS A 386 -1.50 -6.08 -32.49
N VAL A 387 -0.50 -6.22 -31.65
CA VAL A 387 -0.56 -5.93 -30.20
C VAL A 387 0.20 -4.66 -29.86
N SER A 388 1.41 -4.50 -30.41
CA SER A 388 2.30 -3.39 -30.12
C SER A 388 2.38 -2.42 -31.31
N PRO A 389 2.33 -1.07 -31.08
CA PRO A 389 2.40 -0.12 -32.17
C PRO A 389 3.75 -0.21 -32.91
N PRO A 390 3.74 -0.16 -34.26
CA PRO A 390 4.95 -0.19 -35.04
C PRO A 390 5.83 1.05 -34.83
N PRO A 391 7.14 0.97 -35.11
CA PRO A 391 8.03 2.12 -35.06
C PRO A 391 7.56 3.23 -36.02
N ARG A 392 7.75 4.49 -35.62
CA ARG A 392 7.31 5.65 -36.41
C ARG A 392 7.95 5.71 -37.80
N ALA A 393 9.20 5.24 -37.94
CA ALA A 393 9.88 5.15 -39.23
C ALA A 393 9.19 4.12 -40.14
N ALA A 394 8.89 2.94 -39.63
CA ALA A 394 8.24 1.87 -40.39
C ALA A 394 6.87 2.29 -40.95
N MET A 395 6.13 3.14 -40.25
CA MET A 395 4.83 3.65 -40.74
C MET A 395 4.97 4.55 -41.98
N LYS A 396 6.13 5.11 -42.25
CA LYS A 396 6.39 5.96 -43.41
C LYS A 396 6.80 5.12 -44.65
N GLU A 397 7.36 3.97 -44.42
CA GLU A 397 7.98 3.13 -45.45
C GLU A 397 7.12 1.88 -45.78
N ASN A 398 6.34 1.39 -44.80
CA ASN A 398 5.57 0.16 -44.92
C ASN A 398 4.07 0.43 -44.73
N MET A 399 3.28 0.12 -45.75
CA MET A 399 1.82 0.28 -45.72
C MET A 399 1.16 -0.61 -44.66
N GLU A 400 1.67 -1.81 -44.46
CA GLU A 400 1.15 -2.75 -43.45
C GLU A 400 1.31 -2.17 -42.05
N ALA A 401 2.47 -1.60 -41.74
CA ALA A 401 2.74 -0.94 -40.44
C ALA A 401 1.76 0.24 -40.24
N LEU A 402 1.48 1.03 -41.28
CA LEU A 402 0.52 2.13 -41.20
C LEU A 402 -0.89 1.63 -40.90
N ILE A 403 -1.35 0.55 -41.59
CA ILE A 403 -2.66 -0.04 -41.37
C ILE A 403 -2.79 -0.60 -39.97
N HIS A 404 -1.78 -1.34 -39.48
CA HIS A 404 -1.80 -1.86 -38.12
C HIS A 404 -1.80 -0.75 -37.06
N HIS A 405 -1.04 0.32 -37.27
CA HIS A 405 -1.09 1.49 -36.39
C HIS A 405 -2.49 2.10 -36.34
N PHE A 406 -3.11 2.31 -37.52
CA PHE A 406 -4.45 2.89 -37.58
C PHE A 406 -5.48 2.00 -36.87
N LEU A 407 -5.47 0.68 -37.14
CA LEU A 407 -6.39 -0.26 -36.52
C LEU A 407 -6.20 -0.36 -35.00
N LEU A 408 -4.97 -0.36 -34.54
CA LEU A 408 -4.66 -0.46 -33.11
C LEU A 408 -5.23 0.71 -32.32
N TYR A 409 -5.16 1.92 -32.85
CA TYR A 409 -5.65 3.13 -32.18
C TYR A 409 -7.12 3.43 -32.42
N THR A 410 -7.74 2.88 -33.46
CA THR A 410 -9.17 3.09 -33.74
C THR A 410 -10.03 1.94 -33.20
N LYS A 411 -9.70 0.70 -33.52
CA LYS A 411 -10.45 -0.49 -33.14
C LYS A 411 -9.87 -1.18 -31.92
N GLY A 412 -8.54 -1.18 -31.76
CA GLY A 412 -7.84 -2.00 -30.78
C GLY A 412 -7.55 -3.41 -31.28
N TYR A 413 -6.93 -4.22 -30.43
CA TYR A 413 -6.67 -5.63 -30.68
C TYR A 413 -7.72 -6.51 -29.99
N SER A 414 -8.07 -7.62 -30.63
CA SER A 414 -8.96 -8.62 -30.05
C SER A 414 -8.19 -9.54 -29.12
N VAL A 415 -8.76 -9.83 -27.96
CA VAL A 415 -8.22 -10.79 -27.00
C VAL A 415 -9.03 -12.08 -27.09
N PRO A 416 -8.42 -13.26 -27.17
CA PRO A 416 -9.14 -14.53 -27.21
C PRO A 416 -10.15 -14.66 -26.07
N PRO A 417 -11.28 -15.34 -26.28
CA PRO A 417 -12.27 -15.56 -25.23
C PRO A 417 -11.66 -16.40 -24.10
N GLY A 418 -11.84 -15.94 -22.87
CA GLY A 418 -11.30 -16.58 -21.68
C GLY A 418 -11.32 -15.66 -20.49
N GLU A 419 -10.86 -16.17 -19.37
CA GLU A 419 -10.76 -15.42 -18.11
C GLU A 419 -9.40 -15.62 -17.47
N THR A 420 -8.92 -14.61 -16.76
CA THR A 420 -7.68 -14.71 -16.03
C THR A 420 -7.70 -13.82 -14.78
N TYR A 421 -7.02 -14.27 -13.74
CA TYR A 421 -6.65 -13.46 -12.60
C TYR A 421 -5.14 -13.27 -12.58
N SER A 422 -4.71 -12.03 -12.45
CA SER A 422 -3.31 -11.69 -12.27
C SER A 422 -3.16 -10.82 -11.04
N ALA A 423 -2.26 -11.21 -10.15
CA ALA A 423 -1.94 -10.46 -8.95
C ALA A 423 -0.47 -10.07 -8.94
N ILE A 424 -0.20 -8.91 -8.36
CA ILE A 424 1.16 -8.42 -8.11
C ILE A 424 1.28 -7.92 -6.66
N GLU A 425 2.50 -7.88 -6.16
CA GLU A 425 2.81 -7.22 -4.90
C GLU A 425 2.95 -5.71 -5.12
N ALA A 426 1.84 -4.99 -5.05
CA ALA A 426 1.87 -3.53 -5.04
C ALA A 426 2.41 -3.02 -3.69
N PRO A 427 2.90 -1.77 -3.60
CA PRO A 427 3.44 -1.22 -2.35
C PRO A 427 2.48 -1.27 -1.16
N LYS A 428 1.18 -1.19 -1.42
CA LYS A 428 0.11 -1.25 -0.41
C LYS A 428 -0.35 -2.67 -0.06
N GLY A 429 0.08 -3.65 -0.83
CA GLY A 429 -0.29 -5.06 -0.70
C GLY A 429 -0.67 -5.69 -2.04
N GLU A 430 -1.31 -6.85 -2.01
CA GLU A 430 -1.72 -7.56 -3.20
C GLU A 430 -2.74 -6.75 -4.01
N MET A 431 -2.36 -6.36 -5.20
CA MET A 431 -3.27 -5.84 -6.21
C MET A 431 -3.58 -6.93 -7.23
N GLY A 432 -4.85 -7.21 -7.43
CA GLY A 432 -5.30 -8.22 -8.38
C GLY A 432 -6.25 -7.66 -9.43
N VAL A 433 -6.13 -8.15 -10.64
CA VAL A 433 -7.02 -7.82 -11.76
C VAL A 433 -7.58 -9.10 -12.34
N TYR A 434 -8.89 -9.22 -12.31
CA TYR A 434 -9.63 -10.30 -12.96
C TYR A 434 -10.28 -9.76 -14.23
N VAL A 435 -9.91 -10.34 -15.36
CA VAL A 435 -10.39 -9.92 -16.68
C VAL A 435 -11.08 -11.08 -17.35
N VAL A 436 -12.26 -10.82 -17.91
CA VAL A 436 -13.01 -11.74 -18.77
C VAL A 436 -13.07 -11.14 -20.17
N SER A 437 -12.67 -11.92 -21.15
CA SER A 437 -12.76 -11.57 -22.58
C SER A 437 -13.79 -12.46 -23.28
N ASP A 438 -14.58 -11.87 -24.17
CA ASP A 438 -15.53 -12.55 -25.05
C ASP A 438 -15.00 -12.76 -26.49
N GLY A 439 -13.75 -12.38 -26.74
CA GLY A 439 -13.14 -12.39 -28.08
C GLY A 439 -13.16 -11.04 -28.77
N SER A 440 -13.76 -10.02 -28.17
CA SER A 440 -13.83 -8.66 -28.70
C SER A 440 -12.59 -7.83 -28.36
N GLU A 441 -12.58 -6.58 -28.81
CA GLU A 441 -11.52 -5.61 -28.51
C GLU A 441 -11.70 -4.94 -27.14
N ARG A 442 -12.79 -5.28 -26.44
CA ARG A 442 -13.15 -4.70 -25.14
C ARG A 442 -13.26 -5.80 -24.11
N PRO A 443 -12.85 -5.58 -22.86
CA PRO A 443 -13.11 -6.56 -21.83
C PRO A 443 -14.62 -6.67 -21.56
N TYR A 444 -15.12 -7.89 -21.48
CA TYR A 444 -16.49 -8.17 -21.07
C TYR A 444 -16.72 -7.80 -19.62
N ARG A 445 -15.76 -8.15 -18.75
CA ARG A 445 -15.75 -7.78 -17.34
C ARG A 445 -14.30 -7.53 -16.88
N CYS A 446 -14.13 -6.47 -16.12
CA CYS A 446 -12.89 -6.21 -15.39
C CYS A 446 -13.22 -5.98 -13.94
N HIS A 447 -12.68 -6.82 -13.05
CA HIS A 447 -12.81 -6.64 -11.61
C HIS A 447 -11.44 -6.37 -11.00
N ILE A 448 -11.37 -5.40 -10.07
CA ILE A 448 -10.13 -4.91 -9.49
C ILE A 448 -10.15 -5.20 -7.99
N ARG A 449 -9.28 -6.10 -7.55
CA ARG A 449 -9.04 -6.34 -6.13
C ARG A 449 -8.06 -5.28 -5.63
N ALA A 450 -8.55 -4.38 -4.77
CA ALA A 450 -7.74 -3.35 -4.13
C ALA A 450 -7.36 -3.80 -2.71
N PRO A 451 -6.06 -3.80 -2.33
CA PRO A 451 -5.64 -4.23 -1.00
C PRO A 451 -6.22 -3.36 0.11
N GLY A 452 -6.24 -2.05 -0.09
CA GLY A 452 -6.74 -1.10 0.90
C GLY A 452 -8.23 -1.24 1.23
N PHE A 453 -9.05 -1.82 0.34
CA PHE A 453 -10.47 -2.06 0.63
C PHE A 453 -10.64 -3.10 1.75
N ALA A 454 -9.89 -4.19 1.68
CA ALA A 454 -9.88 -5.20 2.74
C ALA A 454 -9.28 -4.64 4.04
N HIS A 455 -8.20 -3.85 3.93
CA HIS A 455 -7.59 -3.21 5.10
C HIS A 455 -8.58 -2.27 5.80
N LEU A 456 -9.30 -1.46 5.05
CA LEU A 456 -10.32 -0.56 5.62
C LEU A 456 -11.49 -1.31 6.24
N GLY A 457 -11.87 -2.48 5.68
CA GLY A 457 -12.88 -3.35 6.26
C GLY A 457 -12.51 -3.86 7.67
N GLY A 458 -11.21 -4.05 7.93
CA GLY A 458 -10.70 -4.42 9.25
C GLY A 458 -10.49 -3.23 10.21
N PHE A 459 -10.76 -2.01 9.79
CA PHE A 459 -10.50 -0.81 10.59
C PHE A 459 -11.24 -0.82 11.93
N ASP A 460 -12.52 -1.19 11.92
CA ASP A 460 -13.33 -1.27 13.15
C ASP A 460 -12.70 -2.23 14.17
N HIS A 461 -12.25 -3.40 13.72
CA HIS A 461 -11.61 -4.39 14.59
C HIS A 461 -10.33 -3.86 15.23
N ILE A 462 -9.51 -3.13 14.46
CA ILE A 462 -8.20 -2.63 14.90
C ILE A 462 -8.32 -1.40 15.81
N SER A 463 -9.34 -0.58 15.59
CA SER A 463 -9.50 0.71 16.28
C SER A 463 -10.26 0.63 17.59
N ARG A 464 -10.97 -0.46 17.87
CA ARG A 464 -11.76 -0.61 19.11
C ARG A 464 -10.88 -0.54 20.35
N GLY A 465 -11.34 0.21 21.34
CA GLY A 465 -10.64 0.39 22.62
C GLY A 465 -9.43 1.33 22.56
N HIS A 466 -9.14 1.88 21.39
CA HIS A 466 -8.11 2.90 21.21
C HIS A 466 -8.72 4.32 21.28
N LEU A 467 -7.87 5.31 21.46
CA LEU A 467 -8.28 6.71 21.48
C LEU A 467 -8.55 7.24 20.06
N LEU A 468 -9.34 8.31 19.98
CA LEU A 468 -9.58 9.01 18.71
C LEU A 468 -8.25 9.41 18.01
N ALA A 469 -7.24 9.83 18.78
CA ALA A 469 -5.92 10.15 18.25
C ALA A 469 -5.21 8.93 17.63
N ASP A 470 -5.47 7.72 18.14
CA ASP A 470 -4.88 6.48 17.61
C ASP A 470 -5.56 6.03 16.33
N ALA A 471 -6.85 6.40 16.13
CA ALA A 471 -7.53 6.18 14.85
C ALA A 471 -6.78 6.80 13.69
N VAL A 472 -6.20 7.98 13.88
CA VAL A 472 -5.38 8.67 12.87
C VAL A 472 -4.11 7.86 12.55
N ALA A 473 -3.44 7.34 13.57
CA ALA A 473 -2.25 6.49 13.40
C ALA A 473 -2.59 5.17 12.68
N VAL A 474 -3.74 4.57 12.99
CA VAL A 474 -4.24 3.36 12.31
C VAL A 474 -4.57 3.63 10.85
N ILE A 475 -5.23 4.74 10.52
CA ILE A 475 -5.51 5.14 9.12
C ILE A 475 -4.18 5.30 8.35
N GLY A 476 -3.21 6.01 8.93
CA GLY A 476 -1.91 6.23 8.30
C GLY A 476 -1.13 4.93 8.05
N THR A 477 -1.16 3.99 9.01
CA THR A 477 -0.47 2.70 8.87
C THR A 477 -1.07 1.80 7.79
N MET A 478 -2.37 1.94 7.47
CA MET A 478 -3.05 1.16 6.44
C MET A 478 -2.69 1.60 5.01
N ASP A 479 -2.09 2.79 4.85
CA ASP A 479 -1.70 3.37 3.56
C ASP A 479 -2.88 3.36 2.55
N LEU A 480 -3.97 4.04 2.92
CA LEU A 480 -5.22 4.03 2.16
C LEU A 480 -5.20 5.03 1.00
N VAL A 481 -5.64 4.59 -0.17
CA VAL A 481 -5.92 5.43 -1.34
C VAL A 481 -7.30 5.09 -1.89
N PHE A 482 -8.21 6.05 -1.85
CA PHE A 482 -9.63 5.83 -2.12
C PHE A 482 -10.02 5.74 -3.60
N GLY A 483 -9.09 5.98 -4.52
CA GLY A 483 -9.34 5.87 -5.96
C GLY A 483 -9.62 4.43 -6.46
N LYS A 484 -9.27 3.43 -5.66
CA LYS A 484 -9.47 2.00 -5.97
C LYS A 484 -10.83 1.45 -5.53
N TYR A 485 -11.58 2.17 -4.70
CA TYR A 485 -12.79 1.64 -4.11
C TYR A 485 -13.97 1.82 -5.07
N SER A 486 -14.44 0.74 -5.68
CA SER A 486 -15.69 0.72 -6.42
C SER A 486 -16.80 0.18 -5.51
N ASN A 487 -17.69 1.04 -5.05
CA ASN A 487 -18.91 0.59 -4.39
C ASN A 487 -19.86 0.03 -5.46
N HIS A 488 -20.22 -1.23 -5.34
CA HIS A 488 -21.41 -1.74 -6.01
C HIS A 488 -22.63 -1.07 -5.35
N PRO A 489 -23.57 -0.47 -6.14
CA PRO A 489 -24.67 0.32 -5.60
C PRO A 489 -25.63 -0.43 -4.66
N ASN A 490 -25.43 -1.72 -4.43
CA ASN A 490 -26.30 -2.58 -3.59
C ASN A 490 -25.66 -3.07 -2.30
N LYS A 491 -24.49 -2.58 -1.89
CA LYS A 491 -23.89 -2.96 -0.61
C LYS A 491 -23.49 -1.72 0.17
N THR A 492 -24.47 -1.13 0.83
CA THR A 492 -24.29 -0.15 1.91
C THR A 492 -23.89 -0.81 3.23
N GLU A 493 -23.80 -2.13 3.26
CA GLU A 493 -23.39 -2.90 4.43
C GLU A 493 -22.19 -3.75 4.06
N ILE A 494 -21.05 -3.48 4.70
CA ILE A 494 -19.95 -4.44 4.79
C ILE A 494 -20.43 -5.48 5.82
N SER A 495 -21.26 -6.43 5.39
CA SER A 495 -21.48 -7.63 6.17
C SER A 495 -20.27 -8.54 6.00
N CYS A 496 -19.48 -8.66 7.04
CA CYS A 496 -18.47 -9.72 7.19
C CYS A 496 -19.08 -11.09 7.03
#